data_b1a7da353551bfffc1e3d8185c1d10c2
#
_entry.id   b1a7da353551bfffc1e3d8185c1d10c2
#
_cell.length_a   1.000
_cell.length_b   1.000
_cell.length_c   1.000
_cell.angle_alpha   90.00
_cell.angle_beta   90.00
_cell.angle_gamma   90.00
#
_symmetry.space_group_name_H-M   'P 1'
#
loop_
_entity.id
_entity.type
_entity.pdbx_description
1 polymer ?
#
loop_
_entity_poly.entity_id
_entity_poly.type
_entity_poly.pdbx_seq_one_letter_code
_entity_poly.pdbx_strand_id
1 'polypeptide(L)'
;MSWKKRNYANIYKKSLAVQKRNEKEVETVREEAELHQLILSVGQRVGARAIGLSGSRTDPQAPKDFLQDFDVVYVMDDIQPLVDDPSWLEAFGPIMIRQTPEASTIYPPSLGGCFTYLMHFLDGVRIDLMLCPLALVDRLANEPGLQPLLDPDQILSFANQANHSHYWIKRPTQAAFQEHCNEFWWVSTYVVKGLLRKQLIYAADHLYTICWQELLWIEDLFVAQAQQFQVSTGKNHKYLQSFLTEKEWRELTSLLDFSTITACGQSLLKMQKRFDKQAKNISEKLGLAYDWQEAENVQAYTKYWSEKNWQMEPENQK
;
A
#
# COMPACT_ATOMS: atom_id res chain seq x y z
N MET A 1 -34.08 -27.00 20.91
CA MET A 1 -33.12 -25.94 20.69
C MET A 1 -31.82 -26.55 20.12
N SER A 2 -31.48 -26.30 18.88
CA SER A 2 -30.47 -27.06 18.16
C SER A 2 -29.04 -26.70 18.65
N TRP A 3 -28.15 -27.66 18.57
CA TRP A 3 -26.72 -27.61 18.90
C TRP A 3 -26.00 -26.34 18.32
N LYS A 4 -26.42 -25.86 17.14
CA LYS A 4 -25.92 -24.65 16.51
C LYS A 4 -26.22 -23.38 17.33
N LYS A 5 -27.39 -23.23 17.93
CA LYS A 5 -27.72 -22.02 18.71
C LYS A 5 -26.93 -21.91 20.04
N ARG A 6 -26.52 -23.01 20.64
CA ARG A 6 -25.68 -23.00 21.85
C ARG A 6 -24.23 -22.59 21.56
N ASN A 7 -23.67 -22.99 20.40
CA ASN A 7 -22.33 -22.61 20.04
C ASN A 7 -22.18 -21.13 19.68
N TYR A 8 -23.17 -20.56 18.96
CA TYR A 8 -23.15 -19.11 18.65
C TYR A 8 -23.28 -18.26 19.94
N ALA A 9 -24.12 -18.66 20.89
CA ALA A 9 -24.23 -17.95 22.14
C ALA A 9 -22.96 -18.00 22.99
N ASN A 10 -22.21 -19.11 22.96
CA ASN A 10 -20.92 -19.23 23.65
C ASN A 10 -19.78 -18.48 22.97
N ILE A 11 -19.76 -18.43 21.64
CA ILE A 11 -18.82 -17.61 20.87
C ILE A 11 -19.09 -16.13 21.13
N TYR A 12 -20.36 -15.72 21.11
CA TYR A 12 -20.76 -14.35 21.40
C TYR A 12 -20.44 -13.91 22.84
N LYS A 13 -20.65 -14.80 23.82
CA LYS A 13 -20.26 -14.55 25.23
C LYS A 13 -18.74 -14.48 25.42
N LYS A 14 -17.95 -15.28 24.67
CA LYS A 14 -16.48 -15.18 24.67
C LYS A 14 -16.01 -13.88 24.01
N SER A 15 -16.62 -13.47 22.91
CA SER A 15 -16.36 -12.20 22.24
C SER A 15 -16.69 -11.01 23.14
N LEU A 16 -17.84 -11.02 23.82
CA LEU A 16 -18.22 -9.99 24.81
C LEU A 16 -17.32 -9.99 26.05
N ALA A 17 -16.79 -11.15 26.47
CA ALA A 17 -15.84 -11.24 27.57
C ALA A 17 -14.46 -10.68 27.17
N VAL A 18 -14.03 -10.88 25.91
CA VAL A 18 -12.83 -10.26 25.33
C VAL A 18 -13.04 -8.75 25.18
N GLN A 19 -14.21 -8.31 24.69
CA GLN A 19 -14.55 -6.89 24.60
C GLN A 19 -14.59 -6.20 26.00
N LYS A 20 -15.19 -6.83 27.02
CA LYS A 20 -15.22 -6.31 28.39
C LYS A 20 -13.85 -6.34 29.08
N ARG A 21 -12.96 -7.25 28.68
CA ARG A 21 -11.57 -7.27 29.13
C ARG A 21 -10.79 -6.11 28.51
N ASN A 22 -11.01 -5.86 27.20
CA ASN A 22 -10.42 -4.73 26.48
C ASN A 22 -10.95 -3.36 26.96
N GLU A 23 -12.21 -3.27 27.42
CA GLU A 23 -12.75 -2.03 28.01
C GLU A 23 -12.19 -1.70 29.40
N LYS A 24 -11.60 -2.68 30.10
CA LYS A 24 -10.95 -2.49 31.41
C LYS A 24 -9.44 -2.32 31.36
N GLU A 25 -8.81 -2.72 30.24
CA GLU A 25 -7.38 -2.63 29.97
C GLU A 25 -7.17 -2.06 28.57
N VAL A 26 -7.71 -0.87 28.26
CA VAL A 26 -7.07 -0.03 27.26
C VAL A 26 -5.82 0.47 27.95
N GLU A 27 -4.75 -0.33 27.88
CA GLU A 27 -3.41 0.15 28.19
C GLU A 27 -3.23 1.45 27.41
N THR A 28 -2.88 2.51 28.09
CA THR A 28 -2.55 3.78 27.47
C THR A 28 -1.46 3.51 26.43
N VAL A 29 -1.65 3.99 25.21
CA VAL A 29 -0.62 3.89 24.15
C VAL A 29 0.72 4.32 24.75
N ARG A 30 1.73 3.45 24.66
CA ARG A 30 3.07 3.74 25.20
C ARG A 30 3.65 5.01 24.57
N GLU A 31 4.31 5.80 25.38
CA GLU A 31 4.96 7.02 24.91
C GLU A 31 6.15 6.72 23.96
N GLU A 32 6.37 7.59 23.00
CA GLU A 32 7.42 7.40 21.98
C GLU A 32 8.81 7.20 22.61
N ALA A 33 9.13 7.99 23.66
CA ALA A 33 10.40 7.90 24.38
C ALA A 33 10.57 6.54 25.09
N GLU A 34 9.50 5.99 25.64
CA GLU A 34 9.48 4.67 26.26
C GLU A 34 9.75 3.57 25.21
N LEU A 35 9.11 3.66 24.04
CA LEU A 35 9.31 2.72 22.94
C LEU A 35 10.75 2.78 22.39
N HIS A 36 11.33 3.97 22.24
CA HIS A 36 12.74 4.10 21.86
C HIS A 36 13.67 3.40 22.86
N GLN A 37 13.45 3.59 24.17
CA GLN A 37 14.25 2.92 25.21
C GLN A 37 14.06 1.39 25.17
N LEU A 38 12.83 0.93 24.94
CA LEU A 38 12.53 -0.50 24.82
C LEU A 38 13.22 -1.11 23.60
N ILE A 39 13.13 -0.48 22.43
CA ILE A 39 13.81 -0.91 21.21
C ILE A 39 15.33 -1.03 21.44
N LEU A 40 15.94 -0.02 22.04
CA LEU A 40 17.37 -0.04 22.37
C LEU A 40 17.73 -1.16 23.34
N SER A 41 16.99 -1.29 24.44
CA SER A 41 17.29 -2.28 25.49
C SER A 41 17.12 -3.73 25.00
N VAL A 42 16.07 -3.99 24.19
CA VAL A 42 15.86 -5.31 23.59
C VAL A 42 16.96 -5.60 22.58
N GLY A 43 17.28 -4.68 21.68
CA GLY A 43 18.34 -4.87 20.68
C GLY A 43 19.71 -5.16 21.30
N GLN A 44 20.09 -4.40 22.33
CA GLN A 44 21.34 -4.64 23.08
C GLN A 44 21.36 -6.02 23.74
N ARG A 45 20.25 -6.41 24.36
CA ARG A 45 20.12 -7.72 25.04
C ARG A 45 20.27 -8.90 24.08
N VAL A 46 19.75 -8.78 22.84
CA VAL A 46 19.85 -9.83 21.82
C VAL A 46 21.13 -9.75 20.99
N GLY A 47 22.02 -8.79 21.28
CA GLY A 47 23.34 -8.67 20.67
C GLY A 47 23.35 -7.91 19.34
N ALA A 48 22.44 -6.95 19.15
CA ALA A 48 22.49 -6.08 17.97
C ALA A 48 23.78 -5.23 17.97
N ARG A 49 24.52 -5.26 16.86
CA ARG A 49 25.74 -4.50 16.61
C ARG A 49 25.41 -3.02 16.29
N ALA A 50 24.33 -2.82 15.57
CA ALA A 50 23.76 -1.52 15.32
C ALA A 50 22.22 -1.59 15.31
N ILE A 51 21.57 -0.48 15.65
CA ILE A 51 20.13 -0.31 15.66
C ILE A 51 19.80 0.94 14.88
N GLY A 52 18.93 0.82 13.87
CA GLY A 52 18.45 1.93 13.07
C GLY A 52 16.93 2.06 13.14
N LEU A 53 16.45 3.27 12.88
CA LEU A 53 15.06 3.62 12.69
C LEU A 53 14.90 4.25 11.33
N SER A 54 13.84 3.90 10.59
CA SER A 54 13.53 4.47 9.27
C SER A 54 12.05 4.84 9.15
N GLY A 55 11.58 5.04 7.93
CA GLY A 55 10.17 5.23 7.64
C GLY A 55 9.60 6.58 8.06
N SER A 56 8.30 6.61 8.35
CA SER A 56 7.57 7.88 8.56
C SER A 56 7.98 8.63 9.82
N ARG A 57 8.57 7.96 10.81
CA ARG A 57 9.04 8.62 12.06
C ARG A 57 10.30 9.43 11.85
N THR A 58 11.11 9.06 10.87
CA THR A 58 12.34 9.79 10.51
C THR A 58 12.10 10.84 9.42
N ASP A 59 10.91 10.85 8.83
CA ASP A 59 10.51 11.83 7.82
C ASP A 59 9.90 13.08 8.50
N PRO A 60 10.56 14.25 8.45
CA PRO A 60 10.02 15.48 9.05
C PRO A 60 8.78 16.01 8.30
N GLN A 61 8.48 15.52 7.08
CA GLN A 61 7.31 15.90 6.30
C GLN A 61 6.12 14.97 6.51
N ALA A 62 6.35 13.79 7.12
CA ALA A 62 5.26 12.87 7.42
C ALA A 62 4.36 13.43 8.53
N PRO A 63 3.02 13.31 8.40
CA PRO A 63 2.11 13.63 9.50
C PRO A 63 2.44 12.80 10.72
N LYS A 64 2.57 13.48 11.86
CA LYS A 64 2.85 12.83 13.15
C LYS A 64 1.54 12.49 13.84
N ASP A 65 1.31 11.21 14.07
CA ASP A 65 0.19 10.70 14.83
C ASP A 65 0.55 9.39 15.56
N PHE A 66 -0.35 8.90 16.40
CA PHE A 66 -0.14 7.69 17.20
C PHE A 66 -0.21 6.39 16.37
N LEU A 67 -0.60 6.46 15.09
CA LEU A 67 -0.69 5.32 14.17
C LEU A 67 0.59 5.10 13.37
N GLN A 68 1.61 5.98 13.54
CA GLN A 68 2.89 5.78 12.87
C GLN A 68 3.60 4.52 13.40
N ASP A 69 4.00 3.66 12.49
CA ASP A 69 4.79 2.46 12.78
C ASP A 69 6.21 2.83 13.26
N PHE A 70 6.88 1.92 13.94
CA PHE A 70 8.31 1.97 14.18
C PHE A 70 8.99 1.01 13.20
N ASP A 71 9.59 1.53 12.14
CA ASP A 71 10.38 0.77 11.17
C ASP A 71 11.81 0.62 11.71
N VAL A 72 12.10 -0.50 12.37
CA VAL A 72 13.35 -0.74 13.11
C VAL A 72 14.20 -1.77 12.39
N VAL A 73 15.52 -1.55 12.36
CA VAL A 73 16.48 -2.56 11.94
C VAL A 73 17.47 -2.88 13.05
N TYR A 74 17.67 -4.17 13.31
CA TYR A 74 18.77 -4.72 14.13
C TYR A 74 19.80 -5.34 13.20
N VAL A 75 21.00 -4.78 13.17
CA VAL A 75 22.15 -5.37 12.46
C VAL A 75 22.86 -6.31 13.41
N MET A 76 23.08 -7.56 12.98
CA MET A 76 23.56 -8.64 13.81
C MET A 76 24.61 -9.48 13.07
N ASP A 77 25.51 -10.11 13.82
CA ASP A 77 26.47 -11.03 13.22
C ASP A 77 25.77 -12.30 12.67
N ASP A 78 24.80 -12.85 13.43
CA ASP A 78 23.96 -13.97 13.04
C ASP A 78 22.52 -13.74 13.53
N ILE A 79 21.56 -13.85 12.62
CA ILE A 79 20.13 -13.69 12.92
C ILE A 79 19.42 -15.02 13.20
N GLN A 80 20.02 -16.16 12.80
CA GLN A 80 19.34 -17.45 12.82
C GLN A 80 18.85 -17.87 14.20
N PRO A 81 19.61 -17.70 15.29
CA PRO A 81 19.15 -18.06 16.63
C PRO A 81 17.87 -17.29 17.05
N LEU A 82 17.71 -16.03 16.59
CA LEU A 82 16.54 -15.22 16.89
C LEU A 82 15.33 -15.55 16.00
N VAL A 83 15.60 -16.10 14.83
CA VAL A 83 14.55 -16.60 13.91
C VAL A 83 14.02 -17.94 14.41
N ASP A 84 14.89 -18.82 14.87
CA ASP A 84 14.55 -20.17 15.36
C ASP A 84 13.77 -20.12 16.69
N ASP A 85 14.14 -19.21 17.58
CA ASP A 85 13.42 -18.97 18.83
C ASP A 85 12.97 -17.50 18.96
N PRO A 86 11.75 -17.17 18.56
CA PRO A 86 11.22 -15.81 18.62
C PRO A 86 10.68 -15.41 20.02
N SER A 87 10.92 -16.17 21.07
CA SER A 87 10.44 -15.87 22.44
C SER A 87 10.96 -14.54 22.97
N TRP A 88 12.10 -14.06 22.50
CA TRP A 88 12.67 -12.75 22.86
C TRP A 88 11.76 -11.57 22.49
N LEU A 89 10.84 -11.76 21.54
CA LEU A 89 9.86 -10.73 21.13
C LEU A 89 8.84 -10.41 22.22
N GLU A 90 8.63 -11.31 23.19
CA GLU A 90 7.74 -11.09 24.34
C GLU A 90 8.16 -9.87 25.18
N ALA A 91 9.42 -9.49 25.09
CA ALA A 91 9.95 -8.29 25.75
C ALA A 91 9.32 -6.98 25.26
N PHE A 92 8.80 -6.96 24.04
CA PHE A 92 8.10 -5.78 23.51
C PHE A 92 6.67 -5.63 24.06
N GLY A 93 6.17 -6.62 24.81
CA GLY A 93 4.82 -6.60 25.36
C GLY A 93 3.84 -7.54 24.64
N PRO A 94 2.56 -7.52 25.02
CA PRO A 94 1.56 -8.43 24.48
C PRO A 94 1.24 -8.14 23.01
N ILE A 95 1.58 -9.09 22.13
CA ILE A 95 1.36 -8.98 20.68
C ILE A 95 -0.11 -9.31 20.37
N MET A 96 -0.80 -8.42 19.66
CA MET A 96 -2.14 -8.63 19.13
C MET A 96 -2.11 -9.52 17.88
N ILE A 97 -1.22 -9.22 16.94
CA ILE A 97 -1.00 -10.00 15.71
C ILE A 97 0.45 -9.85 15.27
N ARG A 98 1.00 -10.94 14.74
CA ARG A 98 2.36 -10.97 14.18
C ARG A 98 2.35 -11.59 12.80
N GLN A 99 3.17 -11.06 11.88
CA GLN A 99 3.44 -11.64 10.58
C GLN A 99 4.96 -11.73 10.35
N THR A 100 5.38 -12.76 9.64
CA THR A 100 6.78 -13.00 9.25
C THR A 100 6.81 -13.23 7.73
N PRO A 101 6.92 -12.16 6.93
CA PRO A 101 6.84 -12.26 5.47
C PRO A 101 7.84 -13.22 4.85
N GLU A 102 9.08 -13.25 5.38
CA GLU A 102 10.15 -14.10 4.85
C GLU A 102 9.95 -15.60 5.14
N ALA A 103 9.10 -15.94 6.11
CA ALA A 103 8.69 -17.31 6.39
C ALA A 103 7.34 -17.68 5.76
N SER A 104 6.79 -16.81 4.89
CA SER A 104 5.50 -17.03 4.24
C SER A 104 5.57 -18.19 3.25
N THR A 105 4.54 -19.05 3.26
CA THR A 105 4.33 -20.07 2.23
C THR A 105 3.51 -19.58 1.05
N ILE A 106 2.92 -18.38 1.18
CA ILE A 106 2.06 -17.77 0.16
C ILE A 106 2.88 -16.85 -0.76
N TYR A 107 3.81 -16.11 -0.18
CA TYR A 107 4.65 -15.14 -0.89
C TYR A 107 6.12 -15.54 -0.79
N PRO A 108 6.89 -15.42 -1.88
CA PRO A 108 8.32 -15.70 -1.82
C PRO A 108 9.02 -14.63 -0.95
N PRO A 109 10.08 -15.01 -0.21
CA PRO A 109 10.86 -14.06 0.55
C PRO A 109 11.51 -13.02 -0.39
N SER A 110 11.46 -11.74 -0.02
CA SER A 110 11.92 -10.63 -0.86
C SER A 110 13.17 -9.92 -0.34
N LEU A 111 13.54 -10.11 0.93
CA LEU A 111 14.62 -9.36 1.59
C LEU A 111 16.01 -10.01 1.49
N GLY A 112 16.13 -11.12 0.72
CA GLY A 112 17.41 -11.70 0.32
C GLY A 112 18.35 -12.02 1.46
N GLY A 113 17.83 -12.54 2.58
CA GLY A 113 18.60 -12.96 3.75
C GLY A 113 18.38 -12.13 5.01
N CYS A 114 17.73 -10.98 4.93
CA CYS A 114 17.17 -10.32 6.11
C CYS A 114 15.85 -11.01 6.51
N PHE A 115 15.40 -10.80 7.75
CA PHE A 115 14.17 -11.39 8.26
C PHE A 115 13.36 -10.35 9.01
N THR A 116 12.04 -10.28 8.79
CA THR A 116 11.20 -9.25 9.40
C THR A 116 10.10 -9.83 10.28
N TYR A 117 9.93 -9.24 11.45
CA TYR A 117 8.79 -9.40 12.33
C TYR A 117 7.90 -8.15 12.24
N LEU A 118 6.73 -8.27 11.65
CA LEU A 118 5.70 -7.24 11.68
C LEU A 118 4.82 -7.51 12.90
N MET A 119 4.82 -6.59 13.87
CA MET A 119 4.13 -6.80 15.14
C MET A 119 3.19 -5.65 15.45
N HIS A 120 1.93 -5.98 15.76
CA HIS A 120 0.96 -5.03 16.28
C HIS A 120 0.59 -5.45 17.70
N PHE A 121 0.72 -4.54 18.64
CA PHE A 121 0.54 -4.80 20.08
C PHE A 121 -0.87 -4.45 20.54
N LEU A 122 -1.27 -4.97 21.73
CA LEU A 122 -2.62 -4.75 22.27
C LEU A 122 -2.91 -3.28 22.64
N ASP A 123 -1.86 -2.48 22.87
CA ASP A 123 -1.94 -1.03 23.12
C ASP A 123 -2.05 -0.18 21.85
N GLY A 124 -2.12 -0.81 20.67
CA GLY A 124 -2.22 -0.14 19.37
C GLY A 124 -0.89 0.26 18.73
N VAL A 125 0.25 0.06 19.40
CA VAL A 125 1.58 0.31 18.83
C VAL A 125 1.89 -0.73 17.75
N ARG A 126 2.59 -0.32 16.69
CA ARG A 126 3.14 -1.21 15.67
C ARG A 126 4.65 -1.05 15.55
N ILE A 127 5.35 -2.18 15.54
CA ILE A 127 6.79 -2.26 15.29
C ILE A 127 7.02 -3.24 14.13
N ASP A 128 7.62 -2.74 13.06
CA ASP A 128 8.12 -3.52 11.94
C ASP A 128 9.63 -3.68 12.13
N LEU A 129 10.04 -4.84 12.64
CA LEU A 129 11.42 -5.11 13.06
C LEU A 129 12.13 -6.02 12.07
N MET A 130 13.12 -5.46 11.38
CA MET A 130 14.01 -6.21 10.48
C MET A 130 15.25 -6.68 11.23
N LEU A 131 15.58 -7.95 11.11
CA LEU A 131 16.89 -8.52 11.45
C LEU A 131 17.73 -8.53 10.17
N CYS A 132 18.86 -7.83 10.18
CA CYS A 132 19.78 -7.72 9.05
C CYS A 132 21.13 -8.33 9.43
N PRO A 133 21.57 -9.43 8.78
CA PRO A 133 22.93 -9.93 8.95
C PRO A 133 23.96 -8.84 8.60
N LEU A 134 25.02 -8.71 9.40
CA LEU A 134 26.09 -7.73 9.16
C LEU A 134 26.66 -7.82 7.74
N ALA A 135 26.78 -9.04 7.21
CA ALA A 135 27.24 -9.26 5.83
C ALA A 135 26.33 -8.67 4.75
N LEU A 136 25.11 -8.27 5.10
CA LEU A 136 24.10 -7.69 4.18
C LEU A 136 23.82 -6.21 4.47
N VAL A 137 24.57 -5.58 5.36
CA VAL A 137 24.32 -4.21 5.82
C VAL A 137 24.32 -3.19 4.70
N ASP A 138 25.12 -3.39 3.65
CA ASP A 138 25.18 -2.50 2.48
C ASP A 138 23.81 -2.33 1.77
N ARG A 139 22.90 -3.30 1.94
CA ARG A 139 21.53 -3.19 1.42
C ARG A 139 20.73 -2.05 2.05
N LEU A 140 21.06 -1.71 3.29
CA LEU A 140 20.42 -0.61 4.03
C LEU A 140 20.87 0.77 3.53
N ALA A 141 21.92 0.84 2.71
CA ALA A 141 22.41 2.11 2.15
C ALA A 141 21.36 2.83 1.25
N ASN A 142 20.42 2.06 0.71
CA ASN A 142 19.32 2.60 -0.10
C ASN A 142 18.03 2.80 0.71
N GLU A 143 18.05 2.52 2.02
CA GLU A 143 16.87 2.73 2.87
C GLU A 143 16.72 4.23 3.19
N PRO A 144 15.69 4.89 2.65
CA PRO A 144 15.54 6.32 2.80
C PRO A 144 15.24 6.70 4.25
N GLY A 145 15.93 7.72 4.74
CA GLY A 145 15.68 8.25 6.08
C GLY A 145 16.14 7.35 7.22
N LEU A 146 16.98 6.33 6.96
CA LEU A 146 17.56 5.52 8.03
C LEU A 146 18.37 6.40 8.98
N GLN A 147 18.04 6.34 10.27
CA GLN A 147 18.73 7.07 11.36
C GLN A 147 19.29 6.07 12.36
N PRO A 148 20.59 6.11 12.69
CA PRO A 148 21.17 5.28 13.75
C PRO A 148 20.60 5.68 15.10
N LEU A 149 20.08 4.71 15.86
CA LEU A 149 19.74 4.84 17.29
C LEU A 149 20.88 4.35 18.18
N LEU A 150 21.60 3.33 17.73
CA LEU A 150 22.81 2.76 18.36
C LEU A 150 23.74 2.29 17.24
N ASP A 151 24.98 2.81 17.20
CA ASP A 151 25.95 2.42 16.19
C ASP A 151 27.40 2.69 16.66
N PRO A 152 27.89 1.98 17.69
CA PRO A 152 29.22 2.23 18.25
C PRO A 152 30.35 1.94 17.27
N ASP A 153 30.14 1.01 16.34
CA ASP A 153 31.15 0.58 15.36
C ASP A 153 31.03 1.31 14.01
N GLN A 154 30.15 2.32 13.90
CA GLN A 154 29.87 3.09 12.68
C GLN A 154 29.46 2.22 11.48
N ILE A 155 28.76 1.13 11.74
CA ILE A 155 28.23 0.18 10.74
C ILE A 155 27.24 0.85 9.79
N LEU A 156 26.42 1.79 10.31
CA LEU A 156 25.42 2.56 9.59
C LEU A 156 25.95 3.95 9.18
N SER A 157 27.25 4.11 8.95
CA SER A 157 27.88 5.39 8.62
C SER A 157 27.35 6.04 7.32
N PHE A 158 26.74 5.26 6.42
CA PHE A 158 26.03 5.73 5.22
C PHE A 158 24.64 6.31 5.53
N ALA A 159 24.07 6.01 6.72
CA ALA A 159 22.79 6.57 7.18
C ALA A 159 22.89 8.08 7.38
N ASN A 160 21.77 8.77 7.54
CA ASN A 160 21.64 10.22 7.72
C ASN A 160 21.55 11.08 6.43
N GLN A 161 21.43 10.50 5.26
CA GLN A 161 21.02 11.26 4.09
C GLN A 161 19.54 11.00 3.83
N ALA A 162 18.67 11.60 4.67
CA ALA A 162 17.23 11.60 4.39
C ALA A 162 16.99 12.27 3.03
N ASN A 163 17.06 11.50 1.99
CA ASN A 163 16.84 12.00 0.64
C ASN A 163 15.39 11.70 0.23
N HIS A 164 14.48 12.64 0.57
CA HIS A 164 13.07 12.55 0.19
C HIS A 164 12.87 12.37 -1.32
N SER A 165 13.85 12.78 -2.13
CA SER A 165 13.79 12.60 -3.59
C SER A 165 13.70 11.14 -4.04
N HIS A 166 14.07 10.18 -3.18
CA HIS A 166 13.89 8.77 -3.45
C HIS A 166 12.42 8.38 -3.65
N TYR A 167 11.52 9.03 -2.92
CA TYR A 167 10.08 8.79 -2.99
C TYR A 167 9.37 9.63 -4.05
N TRP A 168 10.07 10.55 -4.73
CA TRP A 168 9.44 11.41 -5.72
C TRP A 168 8.95 10.60 -6.92
N ILE A 169 7.79 10.99 -7.40
CA ILE A 169 7.22 10.46 -8.64
C ILE A 169 8.20 10.77 -9.78
N LYS A 170 8.57 9.74 -10.52
CA LYS A 170 9.54 9.88 -11.61
C LYS A 170 8.84 10.27 -12.89
N ARG A 171 9.49 11.15 -13.68
CA ARG A 171 9.03 11.48 -15.02
C ARG A 171 9.06 10.21 -15.88
N PRO A 172 7.95 9.84 -16.54
CA PRO A 172 7.90 8.64 -17.35
C PRO A 172 8.73 8.81 -18.64
N THR A 173 9.25 7.70 -19.15
CA THR A 173 9.71 7.62 -20.53
C THR A 173 8.52 7.57 -21.48
N GLN A 174 8.75 7.84 -22.78
CA GLN A 174 7.73 7.67 -23.82
C GLN A 174 7.15 6.24 -23.82
N ALA A 175 8.01 5.23 -23.73
CA ALA A 175 7.60 3.84 -23.72
C ALA A 175 6.70 3.51 -22.51
N ALA A 176 7.13 3.88 -21.30
CA ALA A 176 6.34 3.65 -20.08
C ALA A 176 4.99 4.35 -20.15
N PHE A 177 4.95 5.61 -20.65
CA PHE A 177 3.68 6.33 -20.79
C PHE A 177 2.72 5.62 -21.75
N GLN A 178 3.22 5.14 -22.89
CA GLN A 178 2.42 4.41 -23.87
C GLN A 178 1.91 3.07 -23.30
N GLU A 179 2.78 2.33 -22.60
CA GLU A 179 2.42 1.04 -22.02
C GLU A 179 1.31 1.19 -20.96
N HIS A 180 1.42 2.15 -20.04
CA HIS A 180 0.39 2.43 -19.05
C HIS A 180 -0.94 2.88 -19.69
N CYS A 181 -0.88 3.76 -20.72
CA CYS A 181 -2.08 4.17 -21.44
C CYS A 181 -2.74 2.98 -22.17
N ASN A 182 -1.95 2.17 -22.85
CA ASN A 182 -2.46 0.98 -23.55
C ASN A 182 -3.07 -0.03 -22.58
N GLU A 183 -2.44 -0.29 -21.42
CA GLU A 183 -2.97 -1.20 -20.41
C GLU A 183 -4.34 -0.73 -19.89
N PHE A 184 -4.48 0.56 -19.59
CA PHE A 184 -5.78 1.12 -19.20
C PHE A 184 -6.86 0.86 -20.27
N TRP A 185 -6.57 1.18 -21.52
CA TRP A 185 -7.53 1.05 -22.60
C TRP A 185 -7.82 -0.42 -22.94
N TRP A 186 -6.80 -1.26 -22.95
CA TRP A 186 -6.95 -2.69 -23.23
C TRP A 186 -7.82 -3.37 -22.18
N VAL A 187 -7.54 -3.16 -20.90
CA VAL A 187 -8.29 -3.79 -19.80
C VAL A 187 -9.69 -3.22 -19.66
N SER A 188 -9.93 -1.96 -20.05
CA SER A 188 -11.29 -1.42 -20.18
C SER A 188 -12.20 -2.34 -21.02
N THR A 189 -11.66 -2.98 -22.07
CA THR A 189 -12.44 -3.92 -22.90
C THR A 189 -12.81 -5.21 -22.16
N TYR A 190 -11.96 -5.65 -21.21
CA TYR A 190 -12.28 -6.81 -20.36
C TYR A 190 -13.40 -6.50 -19.38
N VAL A 191 -13.41 -5.29 -18.84
CA VAL A 191 -14.53 -4.82 -18.01
C VAL A 191 -15.83 -4.86 -18.80
N VAL A 192 -15.87 -4.30 -20.01
CA VAL A 192 -17.04 -4.37 -20.91
C VAL A 192 -17.48 -5.81 -21.15
N LYS A 193 -16.55 -6.71 -21.48
CA LYS A 193 -16.84 -8.14 -21.65
C LYS A 193 -17.50 -8.75 -20.41
N GLY A 194 -16.98 -8.43 -19.22
CA GLY A 194 -17.55 -8.91 -17.95
C GLY A 194 -18.97 -8.40 -17.72
N LEU A 195 -19.20 -7.11 -17.97
CA LEU A 195 -20.53 -6.50 -17.85
C LEU A 195 -21.56 -7.15 -18.78
N LEU A 196 -21.20 -7.37 -20.05
CA LEU A 196 -22.06 -8.04 -21.04
C LEU A 196 -22.43 -9.47 -20.64
N ARG A 197 -21.50 -10.19 -20.04
CA ARG A 197 -21.69 -11.55 -19.55
C ARG A 197 -22.36 -11.63 -18.17
N LYS A 198 -22.72 -10.49 -17.57
CA LYS A 198 -23.27 -10.40 -16.21
C LYS A 198 -22.32 -10.95 -15.13
N GLN A 199 -21.02 -10.90 -15.41
CA GLN A 199 -19.94 -11.36 -14.52
C GLN A 199 -19.43 -10.17 -13.70
N LEU A 200 -20.22 -9.71 -12.72
CA LEU A 200 -19.92 -8.49 -11.95
C LEU A 200 -18.55 -8.56 -11.27
N ILE A 201 -18.23 -9.67 -10.61
CA ILE A 201 -16.95 -9.81 -9.90
C ILE A 201 -15.76 -9.73 -10.87
N TYR A 202 -15.86 -10.40 -12.04
CA TYR A 202 -14.83 -10.31 -13.07
C TYR A 202 -14.64 -8.88 -13.58
N ALA A 203 -15.75 -8.18 -13.86
CA ALA A 203 -15.69 -6.78 -14.32
C ALA A 203 -15.11 -5.85 -13.26
N ALA A 204 -15.57 -5.96 -11.99
CA ALA A 204 -15.11 -5.16 -10.88
C ALA A 204 -13.63 -5.40 -10.56
N ASP A 205 -13.17 -6.65 -10.61
CA ASP A 205 -11.78 -7.01 -10.36
C ASP A 205 -10.84 -6.33 -11.36
N HIS A 206 -11.12 -6.44 -12.68
CA HIS A 206 -10.32 -5.76 -13.71
C HIS A 206 -10.39 -4.23 -13.60
N LEU A 207 -11.56 -3.70 -13.27
CA LEU A 207 -11.73 -2.26 -13.11
C LEU A 207 -10.94 -1.71 -11.94
N TYR A 208 -10.92 -2.43 -10.79
CA TYR A 208 -10.24 -2.00 -9.58
C TYR A 208 -8.74 -2.32 -9.56
N THR A 209 -8.37 -3.53 -9.95
CA THR A 209 -6.98 -3.98 -9.83
C THR A 209 -6.08 -3.46 -10.94
N ILE A 210 -6.64 -3.06 -12.08
CA ILE A 210 -5.85 -2.57 -13.22
C ILE A 210 -6.30 -1.17 -13.61
N CYS A 211 -7.52 -0.97 -14.15
CA CYS A 211 -7.90 0.36 -14.65
C CYS A 211 -7.82 1.45 -13.58
N TRP A 212 -8.19 1.15 -12.33
CA TRP A 212 -8.07 2.10 -11.22
C TRP A 212 -6.61 2.40 -10.89
N GLN A 213 -5.72 1.41 -10.93
CA GLN A 213 -4.29 1.62 -10.65
C GLN A 213 -3.66 2.49 -11.74
N GLU A 214 -3.99 2.26 -13.00
CA GLU A 214 -3.52 3.10 -14.11
C GLU A 214 -4.09 4.53 -14.01
N LEU A 215 -5.34 4.69 -13.57
CA LEU A 215 -5.90 6.00 -13.29
C LEU A 215 -5.17 6.72 -12.16
N LEU A 216 -4.83 6.03 -11.08
CA LEU A 216 -4.05 6.61 -9.98
C LEU A 216 -2.65 6.99 -10.42
N TRP A 217 -2.02 6.18 -11.26
CA TRP A 217 -0.72 6.50 -11.83
C TRP A 217 -0.74 7.79 -12.67
N ILE A 218 -1.75 7.99 -13.53
CA ILE A 218 -1.87 9.22 -14.32
C ILE A 218 -2.21 10.44 -13.45
N GLU A 219 -2.98 10.27 -12.35
CA GLU A 219 -3.22 11.31 -11.34
C GLU A 219 -1.92 11.70 -10.62
N ASP A 220 -1.09 10.73 -10.28
CA ASP A 220 0.25 10.99 -9.71
C ASP A 220 1.10 11.83 -10.66
N LEU A 221 1.12 11.50 -11.96
CA LEU A 221 1.84 12.30 -12.95
C LEU A 221 1.27 13.72 -13.08
N PHE A 222 -0.05 13.85 -12.98
CA PHE A 222 -0.70 15.16 -13.02
C PHE A 222 -0.24 16.04 -11.84
N VAL A 223 -0.19 15.48 -10.64
CA VAL A 223 0.33 16.16 -9.44
C VAL A 223 1.82 16.45 -9.61
N ALA A 224 2.61 15.46 -10.01
CA ALA A 224 4.06 15.58 -10.11
C ALA A 224 4.48 16.62 -11.14
N GLN A 225 3.79 16.70 -12.27
CA GLN A 225 4.05 17.68 -13.31
C GLN A 225 3.86 19.11 -12.78
N ALA A 226 2.81 19.36 -11.99
CA ALA A 226 2.55 20.66 -11.38
C ALA A 226 3.60 21.03 -10.31
N GLN A 227 4.27 20.04 -9.71
CA GLN A 227 5.30 20.18 -8.68
C GLN A 227 6.72 19.92 -9.22
N GLN A 228 6.93 20.00 -10.55
CA GLN A 228 8.23 19.78 -11.19
C GLN A 228 8.89 18.43 -10.83
N PHE A 229 8.07 17.40 -10.57
CA PHE A 229 8.49 16.07 -10.14
C PHE A 229 9.27 16.03 -8.80
N GLN A 230 9.07 17.04 -7.94
CA GLN A 230 9.66 17.09 -6.60
C GLN A 230 8.61 16.81 -5.52
N VAL A 231 7.82 15.75 -5.71
CA VAL A 231 6.70 15.40 -4.86
C VAL A 231 6.48 13.90 -4.81
N SER A 232 5.93 13.44 -3.69
CA SER A 232 5.42 12.08 -3.49
C SER A 232 3.97 12.15 -3.03
N THR A 233 3.11 11.33 -3.62
CA THR A 233 1.74 11.11 -3.13
C THR A 233 1.69 10.05 -2.02
N GLY A 234 2.84 9.54 -1.62
CA GLY A 234 3.01 8.50 -0.59
C GLY A 234 2.64 7.10 -1.07
N LYS A 235 3.02 6.10 -0.27
CA LYS A 235 2.68 4.70 -0.55
C LYS A 235 1.16 4.55 -0.68
N ASN A 236 0.72 3.86 -1.73
CA ASN A 236 -0.69 3.66 -2.06
C ASN A 236 -1.48 4.99 -2.18
N HIS A 237 -0.84 6.05 -2.67
CA HIS A 237 -1.44 7.36 -2.95
C HIS A 237 -2.07 8.04 -1.71
N LYS A 238 -1.60 7.71 -0.49
CA LYS A 238 -2.22 8.15 0.77
C LYS A 238 -2.27 9.68 0.95
N TYR A 239 -1.41 10.41 0.25
CA TYR A 239 -1.39 11.88 0.27
C TYR A 239 -2.02 12.53 -0.97
N LEU A 240 -2.52 11.75 -1.93
CA LEU A 240 -3.08 12.28 -3.18
C LEU A 240 -4.19 13.31 -2.93
N GLN A 241 -5.03 13.08 -1.91
CA GLN A 241 -6.11 13.99 -1.54
C GLN A 241 -5.61 15.42 -1.28
N SER A 242 -4.44 15.60 -0.66
CA SER A 242 -3.90 16.91 -0.31
C SER A 242 -3.49 17.77 -1.53
N PHE A 243 -3.35 17.15 -2.69
CA PHE A 243 -2.98 17.81 -3.95
C PHE A 243 -4.17 18.09 -4.86
N LEU A 244 -5.35 17.58 -4.51
CA LEU A 244 -6.57 17.74 -5.30
C LEU A 244 -7.51 18.73 -4.62
N THR A 245 -8.29 19.45 -5.41
CA THR A 245 -9.42 20.21 -4.87
C THR A 245 -10.48 19.27 -4.32
N GLU A 246 -11.31 19.75 -3.38
CA GLU A 246 -12.38 18.93 -2.81
C GLU A 246 -13.34 18.39 -3.89
N LYS A 247 -13.56 19.15 -4.96
CA LYS A 247 -14.34 18.70 -6.10
C LYS A 247 -13.67 17.55 -6.83
N GLU A 248 -12.40 17.68 -7.17
CA GLU A 248 -11.64 16.64 -7.88
C GLU A 248 -11.53 15.36 -7.04
N TRP A 249 -11.34 15.51 -5.73
CA TRP A 249 -11.32 14.39 -4.81
C TRP A 249 -12.67 13.66 -4.77
N ARG A 250 -13.79 14.38 -4.63
CA ARG A 250 -15.12 13.77 -4.68
C ARG A 250 -15.42 13.11 -6.03
N GLU A 251 -15.02 13.74 -7.14
CA GLU A 251 -15.15 13.14 -8.47
C GLU A 251 -14.35 11.83 -8.55
N LEU A 252 -13.09 11.82 -8.11
CA LEU A 252 -12.23 10.64 -8.12
C LEU A 252 -12.81 9.50 -7.27
N THR A 253 -13.15 9.77 -6.01
CA THR A 253 -13.69 8.74 -5.10
C THR A 253 -15.07 8.23 -5.50
N SER A 254 -15.87 9.02 -6.21
CA SER A 254 -17.17 8.60 -6.76
C SER A 254 -17.07 7.53 -7.86
N LEU A 255 -15.86 7.24 -8.35
CA LEU A 255 -15.61 6.20 -9.35
C LEU A 255 -15.58 4.78 -8.76
N LEU A 256 -15.56 4.65 -7.43
CA LEU A 256 -15.43 3.38 -6.72
C LEU A 256 -16.80 2.73 -6.39
N ASP A 257 -17.75 2.80 -7.33
CA ASP A 257 -19.05 2.12 -7.19
C ASP A 257 -19.14 0.92 -8.15
N PHE A 258 -18.95 -0.26 -7.61
CA PHE A 258 -18.98 -1.54 -8.33
C PHE A 258 -20.10 -2.45 -7.82
N SER A 259 -21.12 -1.89 -7.17
CA SER A 259 -22.18 -2.64 -6.48
C SER A 259 -23.11 -3.40 -7.42
N THR A 260 -23.24 -2.94 -8.66
CA THR A 260 -24.10 -3.55 -9.70
C THR A 260 -23.44 -3.48 -11.07
N ILE A 261 -23.94 -4.25 -12.05
CA ILE A 261 -23.50 -4.15 -13.45
C ILE A 261 -23.60 -2.71 -13.95
N THR A 262 -24.71 -2.04 -13.68
CA THR A 262 -24.94 -0.66 -14.13
C THR A 262 -23.98 0.31 -13.44
N ALA A 263 -23.81 0.21 -12.12
CA ALA A 263 -22.90 1.08 -11.35
C ALA A 263 -21.44 0.88 -11.81
N CYS A 264 -20.99 -0.36 -11.95
CA CYS A 264 -19.67 -0.70 -12.45
C CYS A 264 -19.43 -0.13 -13.87
N GLY A 265 -20.43 -0.24 -14.76
CA GLY A 265 -20.37 0.32 -16.11
C GLY A 265 -20.31 1.85 -16.11
N GLN A 266 -21.06 2.52 -15.22
CA GLN A 266 -20.98 3.97 -15.07
C GLN A 266 -19.62 4.42 -14.51
N SER A 267 -19.04 3.66 -13.58
CA SER A 267 -17.70 3.91 -13.07
C SER A 267 -16.66 3.79 -14.18
N LEU A 268 -16.74 2.75 -15.02
CA LEU A 268 -15.86 2.61 -16.19
C LEU A 268 -15.93 3.83 -17.13
N LEU A 269 -17.13 4.25 -17.52
CA LEU A 269 -17.30 5.41 -18.41
C LEU A 269 -16.70 6.69 -17.83
N LYS A 270 -16.90 6.91 -16.54
CA LYS A 270 -16.32 8.08 -15.85
C LYS A 270 -14.81 7.98 -15.74
N MET A 271 -14.27 6.79 -15.42
CA MET A 271 -12.81 6.54 -15.37
C MET A 271 -12.16 6.79 -16.72
N GLN A 272 -12.73 6.28 -17.82
CA GLN A 272 -12.24 6.50 -19.17
C GLN A 272 -12.18 7.98 -19.51
N LYS A 273 -13.24 8.74 -19.22
CA LYS A 273 -13.28 10.18 -19.45
C LYS A 273 -12.21 10.93 -18.65
N ARG A 274 -12.01 10.56 -17.38
CA ARG A 274 -11.01 11.18 -16.52
C ARG A 274 -9.60 10.84 -16.96
N PHE A 275 -9.34 9.57 -17.25
CA PHE A 275 -8.05 9.10 -17.74
C PHE A 275 -7.64 9.80 -19.04
N ASP A 276 -8.51 9.82 -20.04
CA ASP A 276 -8.27 10.48 -21.31
C ASP A 276 -7.92 11.97 -21.14
N LYS A 277 -8.68 12.67 -20.29
CA LYS A 277 -8.41 14.08 -19.96
C LYS A 277 -7.02 14.27 -19.36
N GLN A 278 -6.64 13.45 -18.40
CA GLN A 278 -5.34 13.56 -17.75
C GLN A 278 -4.20 13.11 -18.68
N ALA A 279 -4.38 12.03 -19.44
CA ALA A 279 -3.39 11.57 -20.40
C ALA A 279 -3.08 12.62 -21.48
N LYS A 280 -4.09 13.27 -22.03
CA LYS A 280 -3.93 14.40 -22.97
C LYS A 280 -3.15 15.56 -22.33
N ASN A 281 -3.52 15.95 -21.12
CA ASN A 281 -2.84 17.03 -20.41
C ASN A 281 -1.37 16.72 -20.16
N ILE A 282 -1.06 15.50 -19.70
CA ILE A 282 0.32 15.04 -19.44
C ILE A 282 1.10 14.93 -20.74
N SER A 283 0.51 14.39 -21.81
CA SER A 283 1.16 14.28 -23.11
C SER A 283 1.60 15.64 -23.64
N GLU A 284 0.70 16.63 -23.61
CA GLU A 284 1.00 18.01 -24.05
C GLU A 284 2.11 18.64 -23.19
N LYS A 285 2.02 18.55 -21.87
CA LYS A 285 2.96 19.22 -20.96
C LYS A 285 4.34 18.58 -20.91
N LEU A 286 4.43 17.27 -21.12
CA LEU A 286 5.69 16.53 -21.09
C LEU A 286 6.27 16.29 -22.50
N GLY A 287 5.54 16.62 -23.58
CA GLY A 287 5.96 16.34 -24.94
C GLY A 287 5.98 14.85 -25.27
N LEU A 288 5.02 14.08 -24.69
CA LEU A 288 4.88 12.66 -24.91
C LEU A 288 3.80 12.39 -25.96
N ALA A 289 4.00 11.35 -26.79
CA ALA A 289 2.96 10.92 -27.72
C ALA A 289 1.87 10.12 -26.98
N TYR A 290 0.62 10.47 -27.20
CA TYR A 290 -0.56 9.77 -26.71
C TYR A 290 -1.39 9.27 -27.88
N ASP A 291 -1.77 8.00 -27.90
CA ASP A 291 -2.66 7.45 -28.92
C ASP A 291 -4.12 7.79 -28.60
N TRP A 292 -4.53 8.98 -29.01
CA TRP A 292 -5.90 9.45 -28.84
C TRP A 292 -6.90 8.66 -29.69
N GLN A 293 -6.47 8.07 -30.83
CA GLN A 293 -7.37 7.26 -31.67
C GLN A 293 -7.73 5.93 -30.98
N GLU A 294 -6.78 5.29 -30.33
CA GLU A 294 -7.03 4.09 -29.50
C GLU A 294 -8.04 4.43 -28.39
N ALA A 295 -7.82 5.53 -27.70
CA ALA A 295 -8.71 6.00 -26.65
C ALA A 295 -10.15 6.24 -27.14
N GLU A 296 -10.32 6.94 -28.27
CA GLU A 296 -11.65 7.19 -28.88
C GLU A 296 -12.34 5.91 -29.30
N ASN A 297 -11.62 4.96 -29.90
CA ASN A 297 -12.17 3.68 -30.32
C ASN A 297 -12.72 2.89 -29.11
N VAL A 298 -11.95 2.81 -28.01
CA VAL A 298 -12.38 2.10 -26.80
C VAL A 298 -13.53 2.81 -26.10
N GLN A 299 -13.50 4.15 -26.02
CA GLN A 299 -14.61 4.93 -25.48
C GLN A 299 -15.92 4.71 -26.31
N ALA A 300 -15.82 4.75 -27.62
CA ALA A 300 -16.97 4.50 -28.52
C ALA A 300 -17.54 3.09 -28.33
N TYR A 301 -16.66 2.08 -28.22
CA TYR A 301 -17.05 0.70 -27.92
C TYR A 301 -17.77 0.59 -26.57
N THR A 302 -17.22 1.18 -25.54
CA THR A 302 -17.80 1.17 -24.18
C THR A 302 -19.16 1.88 -24.16
N LYS A 303 -19.25 3.05 -24.80
CA LYS A 303 -20.48 3.83 -24.92
C LYS A 303 -21.60 3.06 -25.64
N TYR A 304 -21.29 2.42 -26.76
CA TYR A 304 -22.25 1.61 -27.53
C TYR A 304 -22.92 0.54 -26.63
N TRP A 305 -22.15 -0.20 -25.83
CA TRP A 305 -22.69 -1.21 -24.94
C TRP A 305 -23.42 -0.64 -23.73
N SER A 306 -22.99 0.52 -23.24
CA SER A 306 -23.71 1.24 -22.19
C SER A 306 -25.10 1.70 -22.62
N GLU A 307 -25.24 2.22 -23.84
CA GLU A 307 -26.53 2.61 -24.42
C GLU A 307 -27.48 1.42 -24.59
N LYS A 308 -26.94 0.21 -24.73
CA LYS A 308 -27.70 -1.04 -24.73
C LYS A 308 -27.88 -1.66 -23.32
N ASN A 309 -27.68 -0.89 -22.26
CA ASN A 309 -27.77 -1.36 -20.87
C ASN A 309 -26.98 -2.66 -20.60
N TRP A 310 -25.81 -2.82 -21.22
CA TRP A 310 -24.93 -3.98 -21.09
C TRP A 310 -25.65 -5.28 -21.44
N GLN A 311 -26.42 -5.27 -22.50
CA GLN A 311 -27.14 -6.44 -23.02
C GLN A 311 -26.67 -6.77 -24.42
N MET A 312 -26.36 -8.03 -24.66
CA MET A 312 -26.14 -8.57 -26.01
C MET A 312 -27.49 -8.84 -26.66
N GLU A 313 -27.59 -8.57 -27.95
CA GLU A 313 -28.75 -8.99 -28.72
C GLU A 313 -28.83 -10.52 -28.79
N PRO A 314 -30.04 -11.14 -28.88
CA PRO A 314 -30.21 -12.60 -28.87
C PRO A 314 -29.41 -13.36 -29.93
N GLU A 315 -29.15 -12.73 -31.08
CA GLU A 315 -28.40 -13.31 -32.20
C GLU A 315 -26.90 -13.48 -31.92
N ASN A 316 -26.35 -12.79 -30.93
CA ASN A 316 -24.93 -12.85 -30.54
C ASN A 316 -24.65 -13.84 -29.41
N GLN A 317 -25.62 -14.70 -29.06
CA GLN A 317 -25.47 -15.73 -28.02
C GLN A 317 -25.10 -17.12 -28.56
N LYS A 318 -24.75 -17.22 -29.83
CA LYS A 318 -24.37 -18.51 -30.49
C LYS A 318 -22.85 -18.69 -30.45
#